data_6b3b741cc076dc538779679a13c81c26
#
_entry.id   6b3b741cc076dc538779679a13c81c26
#
_cell.length_a   1.000
_cell.length_b   1.000
_cell.length_c   1.000
_cell.angle_alpha   90.00
_cell.angle_beta   90.00
_cell.angle_gamma   90.00
#
_symmetry.space_group_name_H-M   'P 1'
#
loop_
_entity.id
_entity.type
_entity.pdbx_description
1 polymer ?
#
loop_
_entity_poly.entity_id
_entity_poly.type
_entity_poly.pdbx_seq_one_letter_code
_entity_poly.pdbx_strand_id
1 'polypeptide(L)'
;PRIDALDFSLEWARFNPAAAKFPKGATHFELLYCLLVYDAATNTFVTYEAPILRRSKEDRSERLVQTLEGGPTKEEGLQYIPVLGLRFMEVLGEEEYANFGKDAVGIEVLGML
;
A
#
# COMPACT_ATOMS: atom_id res chain seq x y z
N PRO A 1 -5.13 0.37 9.93
CA PRO A 1 -5.63 -0.57 8.93
C PRO A 1 -5.67 -2.00 9.46
N ARG A 2 -6.53 -2.80 8.90
CA ARG A 2 -6.69 -4.19 9.29
C ARG A 2 -6.51 -5.10 8.07
N ILE A 3 -5.79 -6.20 8.28
CA ILE A 3 -5.58 -7.21 7.23
C ILE A 3 -6.57 -8.36 7.47
N ASP A 4 -7.32 -8.72 6.42
CA ASP A 4 -8.22 -9.87 6.47
C ASP A 4 -7.40 -11.17 6.46
N ALA A 5 -7.73 -12.09 7.35
CA ALA A 5 -6.99 -13.34 7.50
C ALA A 5 -7.26 -14.36 6.38
N LEU A 6 -8.30 -14.17 5.59
CA LEU A 6 -8.68 -15.12 4.54
C LEU A 6 -8.08 -14.77 3.18
N ASP A 7 -8.16 -13.51 2.76
CA ASP A 7 -7.73 -13.07 1.43
C ASP A 7 -6.60 -12.04 1.47
N PHE A 8 -6.13 -11.68 2.66
CA PHE A 8 -5.09 -10.68 2.90
C PHE A 8 -5.43 -9.28 2.39
N SER A 9 -6.70 -8.97 2.15
CA SER A 9 -7.09 -7.61 1.80
C SER A 9 -6.80 -6.66 2.95
N LEU A 10 -6.39 -5.44 2.61
CA LEU A 10 -6.09 -4.39 3.57
C LEU A 10 -7.28 -3.46 3.68
N GLU A 11 -7.88 -3.39 4.86
CA GLU A 11 -9.04 -2.57 5.13
C GLU A 11 -8.68 -1.34 5.95
N TRP A 12 -9.11 -0.19 5.47
CA TRP A 12 -9.05 1.08 6.16
C TRP A 12 -10.48 1.48 6.53
N ALA A 13 -10.85 1.34 7.79
CA ALA A 13 -12.20 1.67 8.24
C ALA A 13 -12.53 3.15 7.98
N ARG A 14 -11.54 4.01 8.15
CA ARG A 14 -11.66 5.43 7.86
C ARG A 14 -10.31 5.96 7.38
N PHE A 15 -10.13 5.96 6.07
CA PHE A 15 -8.94 6.52 5.45
C PHE A 15 -9.13 8.02 5.27
N ASN A 16 -8.29 8.82 5.92
CA ASN A 16 -8.35 10.27 5.86
C ASN A 16 -7.09 10.85 5.20
N PRO A 17 -7.14 11.25 3.92
CA PRO A 17 -5.98 11.84 3.25
C PRO A 17 -5.43 13.08 3.94
N ALA A 18 -6.28 13.88 4.56
CA ALA A 18 -5.85 15.09 5.25
C ALA A 18 -4.97 14.82 6.47
N ALA A 19 -5.00 13.60 7.03
CA ALA A 19 -4.13 13.21 8.13
C ALA A 19 -2.70 12.86 7.70
N ALA A 20 -2.44 12.67 6.41
CA ALA A 20 -1.11 12.42 5.89
C ALA A 20 -0.28 13.70 5.93
N LYS A 21 1.01 13.57 6.30
CA LYS A 21 1.93 14.71 6.32
C LYS A 21 2.54 14.89 4.94
N PHE A 22 1.91 15.73 4.12
CA PHE A 22 2.39 15.99 2.78
C PHE A 22 3.69 16.80 2.79
N PRO A 23 4.73 16.36 2.08
CA PRO A 23 5.90 17.18 1.84
C PRO A 23 5.55 18.44 1.06
N LYS A 24 6.41 19.47 1.15
CA LYS A 24 6.22 20.71 0.40
C LYS A 24 6.14 20.43 -1.10
N GLY A 25 5.11 20.96 -1.74
CA GLY A 25 4.86 20.80 -3.17
C GLY A 25 4.04 19.56 -3.53
N ALA A 26 3.89 18.60 -2.63
CA ALA A 26 3.09 17.43 -2.91
C ALA A 26 1.60 17.75 -2.89
N THR A 27 0.87 17.26 -3.88
CA THR A 27 -0.58 17.42 -4.01
C THR A 27 -1.34 16.12 -3.85
N HIS A 28 -0.69 15.00 -4.17
CA HIS A 28 -1.25 13.67 -4.17
C HIS A 28 -0.30 12.68 -3.52
N PHE A 29 -0.83 11.52 -3.17
CA PHE A 29 -0.01 10.39 -2.80
C PHE A 29 -0.59 9.11 -3.40
N GLU A 30 0.27 8.10 -3.47
CA GLU A 30 -0.10 6.76 -3.89
C GLU A 30 0.21 5.78 -2.77
N LEU A 31 -0.73 4.87 -2.52
CA LEU A 31 -0.53 3.73 -1.64
C LEU A 31 -0.34 2.47 -2.48
N LEU A 32 0.74 1.76 -2.20
CA LEU A 32 1.08 0.51 -2.85
C LEU A 32 1.01 -0.57 -1.78
N TYR A 33 0.09 -1.49 -1.93
CA TYR A 33 -0.03 -2.62 -1.02
C TYR A 33 0.36 -3.89 -1.73
N CYS A 34 1.30 -4.65 -1.16
CA CYS A 34 1.69 -5.94 -1.68
C CYS A 34 1.87 -6.96 -0.56
N LEU A 35 1.78 -8.21 -0.94
CA LEU A 35 2.01 -9.34 -0.08
C LEU A 35 3.16 -10.16 -0.64
N LEU A 36 4.22 -10.33 0.15
CA LEU A 36 5.32 -11.23 -0.17
C LEU A 36 5.02 -12.58 0.47
N VAL A 37 5.03 -13.63 -0.32
CA VAL A 37 4.85 -15.00 0.17
C VAL A 37 6.17 -15.74 0.02
N TYR A 38 6.76 -16.13 1.14
CA TYR A 38 8.04 -16.80 1.18
C TYR A 38 7.88 -18.29 1.47
N ASP A 39 8.49 -19.11 0.64
CA ASP A 39 8.59 -20.55 0.83
C ASP A 39 10.03 -20.90 1.25
N ALA A 40 10.22 -21.23 2.52
CA ALA A 40 11.54 -21.54 3.06
C ALA A 40 12.09 -22.88 2.51
N ALA A 41 11.21 -23.81 2.15
CA ALA A 41 11.63 -25.12 1.63
C ALA A 41 12.31 -24.99 0.27
N THR A 42 11.85 -24.05 -0.56
CA THR A 42 12.42 -23.82 -1.90
C THR A 42 13.24 -22.54 -1.99
N ASN A 43 13.22 -21.72 -0.92
CA ASN A 43 13.84 -20.39 -0.88
C ASN A 43 13.35 -19.51 -2.04
N THR A 44 12.05 -19.48 -2.24
CA THR A 44 11.41 -18.70 -3.30
C THR A 44 10.40 -17.71 -2.74
N PHE A 45 10.21 -16.61 -3.46
CA PHE A 45 9.21 -15.59 -3.15
C PHE A 45 8.20 -15.49 -4.29
N VAL A 46 6.95 -15.28 -3.91
CA VAL A 46 5.89 -14.85 -4.82
C VAL A 46 5.31 -13.54 -4.28
N THR A 47 5.06 -12.60 -5.15
CA THR A 47 4.50 -11.30 -4.79
C THR A 47 3.11 -11.13 -5.37
N TYR A 48 2.18 -10.69 -4.54
CA TYR A 48 0.83 -10.31 -4.94
C TYR A 48 0.66 -8.81 -4.69
N GLU A 49 0.05 -8.10 -5.63
CA GLU A 49 -0.12 -6.66 -5.55
C GLU A 49 -1.58 -6.26 -5.66
N ALA A 50 -1.97 -5.24 -4.91
CA ALA A 50 -3.23 -4.55 -5.10
C ALA A 50 -3.07 -3.44 -6.13
N PRO A 51 -4.15 -3.01 -6.80
CA PRO A 51 -4.09 -1.81 -7.64
C PRO A 51 -3.61 -0.60 -6.83
N ILE A 52 -2.80 0.23 -7.45
CA ILE A 52 -2.29 1.44 -6.80
C ILE A 52 -3.45 2.38 -6.48
N LEU A 53 -3.50 2.83 -5.24
CA LEU A 53 -4.50 3.77 -4.77
C LEU A 53 -3.91 5.18 -4.78
N ARG A 54 -4.52 6.10 -5.53
CA ARG A 54 -4.11 7.51 -5.57
C ARG A 54 -5.17 8.37 -4.91
N ARG A 55 -4.72 9.31 -4.07
CA ARG A 55 -5.60 10.29 -3.42
C ARG A 55 -4.95 11.66 -3.37
N SER A 56 -5.79 12.69 -3.42
CA SER A 56 -5.40 14.08 -3.19
C SER A 56 -5.48 14.39 -1.70
N LYS A 57 -4.69 15.36 -1.25
CA LYS A 57 -4.77 15.86 0.13
C LYS A 57 -6.14 16.49 0.45
N GLU A 58 -6.94 16.79 -0.57
CA GLU A 58 -8.27 17.38 -0.43
C GLU A 58 -9.40 16.36 -0.49
N ASP A 59 -9.09 15.10 -0.72
CA ASP A 59 -10.09 14.04 -0.76
C ASP A 59 -10.68 13.80 0.63
N ARG A 60 -11.95 13.43 0.65
CA ARG A 60 -12.66 13.15 1.89
C ARG A 60 -12.23 11.83 2.48
N SER A 61 -12.36 11.71 3.80
CA SER A 61 -12.17 10.41 4.44
C SER A 61 -13.23 9.42 3.99
N GLU A 62 -12.82 8.17 3.81
CA GLU A 62 -13.68 7.10 3.33
C GLU A 62 -13.20 5.74 3.84
N ARG A 63 -14.09 4.75 3.76
CA ARG A 63 -13.67 3.36 3.94
C ARG A 63 -13.03 2.86 2.65
N LEU A 64 -11.85 2.26 2.78
CA LEU A 64 -11.13 1.70 1.64
C LEU A 64 -10.79 0.24 1.89
N VAL A 65 -10.80 -0.55 0.83
CA VAL A 65 -10.33 -1.92 0.84
C VAL A 65 -9.37 -2.11 -0.34
N GLN A 66 -8.15 -2.53 -0.06
CA GLN A 66 -7.16 -2.87 -1.07
C GLN A 66 -7.12 -4.38 -1.19
N THR A 67 -7.55 -4.90 -2.34
CA THR A 67 -7.63 -6.32 -2.63
C THR A 67 -6.47 -6.74 -3.51
N LEU A 68 -5.80 -7.82 -3.13
CA LEU A 68 -4.67 -8.34 -3.89
C LEU A 68 -5.14 -9.06 -5.14
N GLU A 69 -4.52 -8.75 -6.27
CA GLU A 69 -4.73 -9.47 -7.51
C GLU A 69 -4.12 -10.86 -7.43
N GLY A 70 -4.77 -11.84 -8.05
CA GLY A 70 -4.32 -13.22 -8.05
C GLY A 70 -4.87 -14.07 -6.91
N GLY A 71 -5.62 -13.47 -5.97
CA GLY A 71 -6.38 -14.17 -4.95
C GLY A 71 -5.56 -15.09 -4.04
N PRO A 72 -4.50 -14.60 -3.36
CA PRO A 72 -3.70 -15.46 -2.51
C PRO A 72 -4.53 -16.06 -1.37
N THR A 73 -4.24 -17.30 -1.03
CA THR A 73 -4.87 -18.01 0.09
C THR A 73 -3.81 -18.50 1.04
N LYS A 74 -4.17 -18.60 2.31
CA LYS A 74 -3.23 -19.04 3.33
C LYS A 74 -2.96 -20.55 3.24
N GLU A 75 -1.69 -20.91 3.13
CA GLU A 75 -1.20 -22.29 3.09
C GLU A 75 -0.19 -22.52 4.22
N GLU A 76 -0.16 -23.75 4.75
CA GLU A 76 0.83 -24.11 5.76
C GLU A 76 2.25 -24.12 5.17
N GLY A 77 3.22 -23.78 6.00
CA GLY A 77 4.62 -23.79 5.62
C GLY A 77 5.10 -22.58 4.85
N LEU A 78 4.22 -21.62 4.58
CA LEU A 78 4.55 -20.37 3.92
C LEU A 78 4.54 -19.20 4.90
N GLN A 79 5.39 -18.22 4.65
CA GLN A 79 5.42 -16.97 5.40
C GLN A 79 4.81 -15.86 4.57
N TYR A 80 3.95 -15.07 5.20
CA TYR A 80 3.21 -13.99 4.55
C TYR A 80 3.65 -12.66 5.13
N ILE A 81 4.19 -11.80 4.29
CA ILE A 81 4.78 -10.52 4.69
C ILE A 81 4.04 -9.39 3.95
N PRO A 82 3.08 -8.73 4.62
CA PRO A 82 2.38 -7.60 4.01
C PRO A 82 3.23 -6.35 4.08
N VAL A 83 3.33 -5.63 2.97
CA VAL A 83 4.13 -4.43 2.82
C VAL A 83 3.28 -3.31 2.27
N LEU A 84 3.34 -2.15 2.91
CA LEU A 84 2.67 -0.94 2.47
C LEU A 84 3.71 0.08 2.06
N GLY A 85 3.60 0.57 0.82
CA GLY A 85 4.41 1.65 0.31
C GLY A 85 3.60 2.93 0.17
N LEU A 86 4.24 4.05 0.40
CA LEU A 86 3.65 5.38 0.26
C LEU A 86 4.59 6.23 -0.60
N ARG A 87 4.03 6.89 -1.60
CA ARG A 87 4.77 7.81 -2.45
C ARG A 87 3.98 9.08 -2.63
N PHE A 88 4.63 10.23 -2.41
CA PHE A 88 4.03 11.54 -2.66
C PHE A 88 4.36 12.03 -4.06
N MET A 89 3.41 12.73 -4.65
CA MET A 89 3.50 13.25 -6.01
C MET A 89 3.02 14.69 -6.08
N GLU A 90 3.54 15.43 -7.03
CA GLU A 90 3.03 16.73 -7.42
C GLU A 90 2.33 16.60 -8.77
N VAL A 91 1.05 16.97 -8.80
CA VAL A 91 0.25 16.94 -10.03
C VAL A 91 -0.08 18.38 -10.41
N LEU A 92 0.38 18.81 -11.58
CA LEU A 92 0.16 20.13 -12.12
C LEU A 92 -0.57 20.01 -13.46
N GLY A 93 -1.89 20.22 -13.44
CA GLY A 93 -2.72 20.00 -14.62
C GLY A 93 -2.75 18.53 -15.01
N GLU A 94 -2.29 18.21 -16.23
CA GLU A 94 -2.21 16.83 -16.72
C GLU A 94 -0.83 16.20 -16.48
N GLU A 95 0.11 16.95 -15.93
CA GLU A 95 1.47 16.47 -15.70
C GLU A 95 1.68 16.03 -14.27
N GLU A 96 2.41 14.94 -14.12
CA GLU A 96 2.73 14.34 -12.83
C GLU A 96 4.23 14.36 -12.61
N TYR A 97 4.63 14.80 -11.42
CA TYR A 97 6.02 14.83 -11.00
C TYR A 97 6.22 14.06 -9.72
N ALA A 98 7.23 13.21 -9.68
CA ALA A 98 7.63 12.57 -8.43
C ALA A 98 8.21 13.63 -7.49
N ASN A 99 7.85 13.52 -6.21
CA ASN A 99 8.45 14.37 -5.19
C ASN A 99 9.74 13.71 -4.69
N PHE A 100 10.88 14.40 -4.83
CA PHE A 100 12.20 13.86 -4.52
C PHE A 100 12.70 14.19 -3.10
N GLY A 101 11.87 14.79 -2.25
CA GLY A 101 12.24 15.03 -0.85
C GLY A 101 12.46 13.71 -0.11
N LYS A 102 13.28 13.74 0.95
CA LYS A 102 13.58 12.54 1.76
C LYS A 102 12.34 11.90 2.40
N ASP A 103 11.26 12.67 2.58
CA ASP A 103 10.00 12.21 3.16
C ASP A 103 8.97 11.85 2.08
N ALA A 104 9.37 11.80 0.81
CA ALA A 104 8.46 11.58 -0.32
C ALA A 104 8.10 10.10 -0.54
N VAL A 105 8.89 9.19 0.02
CA VAL A 105 8.66 7.74 -0.10
C VAL A 105 8.81 7.08 1.26
N GLY A 106 7.88 6.23 1.61
CA GLY A 106 7.94 5.42 2.83
C GLY A 106 7.54 3.99 2.53
N ILE A 107 8.17 3.06 3.24
CA ILE A 107 7.84 1.63 3.16
C ILE A 107 7.72 1.10 4.59
N GLU A 108 6.65 0.36 4.82
CA GLU A 108 6.39 -0.26 6.12
C GLU A 108 5.99 -1.72 5.95
N VAL A 109 6.61 -2.59 6.74
CA VAL A 109 6.17 -3.98 6.86
C VAL A 109 5.08 -4.02 7.94
N LEU A 110 3.88 -4.47 7.57
CA LEU A 110 2.72 -4.45 8.46
C LEU A 110 2.68 -5.63 9.45
N GLY A 111 3.69 -6.47 9.43
CA GLY A 111 3.83 -7.63 10.28
C GLY A 111 4.06 -8.89 9.47
N MET A 112 4.22 -10.00 10.17
CA MET A 112 4.31 -11.33 9.54
C MET A 112 3.09 -12.14 9.95
N LEU A 113 2.47 -12.76 8.98
CA LEU A 113 1.25 -13.54 9.19
C LEU A 113 1.52 -15.03 8.97
#